data_409f344de98b2b705e713b90e5b9c6ff
#
_entry.id   409f344de98b2b705e713b90e5b9c6ff
#
_cell.length_a   1.000
_cell.length_b   1.000
_cell.length_c   1.000
_cell.angle_alpha   90.00
_cell.angle_beta   90.00
_cell.angle_gamma   90.00
#
_symmetry.space_group_name_H-M   'P 1'
#
loop_
_entity.id
_entity.type
_entity.pdbx_description
1 polymer ?
#
loop_
_entity_poly.entity_id
_entity_poly.type
_entity_poly.pdbx_seq_one_letter_code
_entity_poly.pdbx_strand_id
1 'polypeptide(L)'
;MGQNIVECGDKQLIVEDFFERVSILLKDCDDSEEKEKIKEILRNLNNTISYIIVGENAVGKTTLLKELFRDTIQIDEEMAADICEYRYGEQNFTAPPSNGFQKKFFASEKLRGISIIDTKGINQIAEVSQKKIAELILKCEAIFVVLDVQHINSTRLWDMIEEFKKKKMVFFLTKCDLISPGEVKVRIDKVKCYLREADISAEVFPICTIEDRVVEEAASIQEVCRYIKKELIGENPVVMRQWDNIQETGKLLAEMKKSFELRQEQYRSDTLVLQNINKELDKYVMNREKVVSKLLEEISQDINREIDAYETEIISKMDPYKIKERFPAQQDFSNYLEMVNDNYRNILNDSVNRRAIGGIKECLHELEMVFERAVGFFDERETILALNDKFYGSLSTSRNNMIGEVKKNTYAIGNYCKSLYDASEALFMQVWEERKKYDNRNRIKNELSIGGGASVGAAAAVKAAALAGISLGTAGTIVMAAVGGFLGAVAIKKIADTLYAPQSANRMEKAVKQCVEQFRQEVGRIRIEMTEQVSRQVKDIFSQELASADGYFTEFRMSVNIDERRLPLIETKLEETYRLLKAIEA
;
A
#
# COMPACT_ATOMS: atom_id res chain seq x y z
N MET A 1 -2.17 33.87 52.36
CA MET A 1 -2.80 32.57 52.10
C MET A 1 -3.74 32.61 50.88
N GLY A 2 -4.44 33.69 50.54
CA GLY A 2 -5.33 33.74 49.40
C GLY A 2 -4.64 33.81 48.02
N GLN A 3 -3.46 34.43 47.89
CA GLN A 3 -2.74 34.55 46.62
C GLN A 3 -2.11 33.22 46.17
N ASN A 4 -1.65 32.37 47.07
CA ASN A 4 -1.08 31.06 46.72
C ASN A 4 -2.11 30.03 46.24
N ILE A 5 -3.39 30.21 46.57
CA ILE A 5 -4.48 29.28 46.14
C ILE A 5 -4.92 29.59 44.70
N VAL A 6 -4.93 30.88 44.31
CA VAL A 6 -5.27 31.31 42.95
C VAL A 6 -4.17 30.92 41.97
N GLU A 7 -2.89 31.17 42.33
CA GLU A 7 -1.75 30.73 41.49
C GLU A 7 -1.66 29.20 41.31
N CYS A 8 -2.06 28.42 42.32
CA CYS A 8 -2.06 26.95 42.21
C CYS A 8 -3.19 26.43 41.30
N GLY A 9 -4.37 27.10 41.30
CA GLY A 9 -5.48 26.77 40.44
C GLY A 9 -5.20 27.07 38.96
N ASP A 10 -4.58 28.20 38.67
CA ASP A 10 -4.22 28.61 37.32
C ASP A 10 -3.13 27.71 36.73
N LYS A 11 -2.10 27.31 37.49
CA LYS A 11 -1.08 26.35 37.04
C LYS A 11 -1.64 24.94 36.77
N GLN A 12 -2.60 24.48 37.54
CA GLN A 12 -3.23 23.19 37.33
C GLN A 12 -4.05 23.15 36.03
N LEU A 13 -4.77 24.23 35.72
CA LEU A 13 -5.49 24.40 34.45
C LEU A 13 -4.54 24.35 33.24
N ILE A 14 -3.38 25.00 33.33
CA ILE A 14 -2.37 24.99 32.27
C ILE A 14 -1.78 23.57 32.05
N VAL A 15 -1.56 22.82 33.12
CA VAL A 15 -1.07 21.42 33.05
C VAL A 15 -2.10 20.50 32.38
N GLU A 16 -3.39 20.66 32.70
CA GLU A 16 -4.45 19.88 32.06
C GLU A 16 -4.56 20.22 30.58
N ASP A 17 -4.52 21.50 30.20
CA ASP A 17 -4.52 21.95 28.80
C ASP A 17 -3.29 21.42 28.03
N PHE A 18 -2.11 21.43 28.66
CA PHE A 18 -0.89 20.85 28.06
C PHE A 18 -1.09 19.38 27.67
N PHE A 19 -1.54 18.54 28.59
CA PHE A 19 -1.74 17.11 28.29
C PHE A 19 -2.88 16.85 27.31
N GLU A 20 -3.92 17.69 27.30
CA GLU A 20 -4.97 17.64 26.28
C GLU A 20 -4.40 17.96 24.90
N ARG A 21 -3.59 19.02 24.76
CA ARG A 21 -2.93 19.40 23.52
C ARG A 21 -1.96 18.32 23.03
N VAL A 22 -1.19 17.72 23.93
CA VAL A 22 -0.35 16.57 23.63
C VAL A 22 -1.19 15.41 23.06
N SER A 23 -2.33 15.09 23.68
CA SER A 23 -3.24 14.05 23.20
C SER A 23 -3.80 14.33 21.80
N ILE A 24 -4.11 15.59 21.51
CA ILE A 24 -4.59 16.04 20.20
C ILE A 24 -3.48 15.95 19.14
N LEU A 25 -2.26 16.37 19.49
CA LEU A 25 -1.08 16.29 18.62
C LEU A 25 -0.78 14.85 18.20
N LEU A 26 -0.82 13.92 19.15
CA LEU A 26 -0.50 12.51 18.89
C LEU A 26 -1.45 11.82 17.91
N LYS A 27 -2.66 12.35 17.70
CA LYS A 27 -3.60 11.78 16.71
C LYS A 27 -3.10 11.96 15.28
N ASP A 28 -2.36 13.02 15.01
CA ASP A 28 -1.89 13.36 13.68
C ASP A 28 -0.43 12.92 13.43
N CYS A 29 0.31 12.56 14.48
CA CYS A 29 1.67 12.06 14.36
C CYS A 29 1.71 10.61 13.88
N ASP A 30 2.78 10.25 13.16
CA ASP A 30 3.07 8.86 12.80
C ASP A 30 3.35 8.01 14.05
N ASP A 31 3.20 6.69 13.92
CA ASP A 31 3.51 5.79 15.01
C ASP A 31 5.03 5.74 15.23
N SER A 32 5.45 6.07 16.44
CA SER A 32 6.84 6.07 16.88
C SER A 32 6.94 5.56 18.31
N GLU A 33 8.15 5.23 18.73
CA GLU A 33 8.41 4.78 20.11
C GLU A 33 8.09 5.89 21.11
N GLU A 34 8.41 7.12 20.78
CA GLU A 34 8.12 8.32 21.60
C GLU A 34 6.61 8.52 21.76
N LYS A 35 5.85 8.38 20.65
CA LYS A 35 4.39 8.45 20.68
C LYS A 35 3.79 7.42 21.63
N GLU A 36 4.25 6.18 21.60
CA GLU A 36 3.74 5.15 22.50
C GLU A 36 4.13 5.40 23.96
N LYS A 37 5.35 5.87 24.21
CA LYS A 37 5.76 6.29 25.56
C LYS A 37 4.90 7.43 26.09
N ILE A 38 4.63 8.46 25.28
CA ILE A 38 3.74 9.57 25.69
C ILE A 38 2.32 9.07 25.93
N LYS A 39 1.78 8.18 25.09
CA LYS A 39 0.47 7.56 25.34
C LYS A 39 0.44 6.79 26.66
N GLU A 40 1.51 6.14 27.02
CA GLU A 40 1.62 5.47 28.32
C GLU A 40 1.62 6.47 29.48
N ILE A 41 2.37 7.56 29.35
CA ILE A 41 2.32 8.67 30.33
C ILE A 41 0.91 9.22 30.46
N LEU A 42 0.23 9.50 29.33
CA LEU A 42 -1.14 10.01 29.33
C LEU A 42 -2.15 9.06 30.00
N ARG A 43 -2.01 7.75 29.78
CA ARG A 43 -2.83 6.72 30.45
C ARG A 43 -2.59 6.69 31.96
N ASN A 44 -1.40 7.03 32.38
CA ASN A 44 -0.96 6.96 33.76
C ASN A 44 -1.09 8.30 34.53
N LEU A 45 -1.49 9.39 33.86
CA LEU A 45 -1.63 10.72 34.49
C LEU A 45 -2.53 10.71 35.73
N ASN A 46 -3.62 9.96 35.67
CA ASN A 46 -4.61 9.84 36.75
C ASN A 46 -4.35 8.63 37.66
N ASN A 47 -3.24 7.91 37.45
CA ASN A 47 -2.92 6.78 38.31
C ASN A 47 -2.41 7.29 39.66
N THR A 48 -2.98 6.74 40.73
CA THR A 48 -2.53 6.97 42.09
C THR A 48 -1.10 6.45 42.29
N ILE A 49 -0.30 7.15 43.05
CA ILE A 49 1.02 6.70 43.49
C ILE A 49 0.80 5.49 44.42
N SER A 50 1.35 4.35 44.08
CA SER A 50 1.12 3.11 44.80
C SER A 50 2.30 2.69 45.65
N TYR A 51 2.04 2.31 46.90
CA TYR A 51 3.00 1.72 47.81
C TYR A 51 2.54 0.29 48.10
N ILE A 52 3.43 -0.68 48.00
CA ILE A 52 3.11 -2.07 48.24
C ILE A 52 3.79 -2.55 49.50
N ILE A 53 3.05 -3.27 50.35
CA ILE A 53 3.60 -3.91 51.57
C ILE A 53 3.74 -5.42 51.34
N VAL A 54 4.94 -5.91 51.58
CA VAL A 54 5.30 -7.33 51.40
C VAL A 54 6.00 -7.88 52.62
N GLY A 55 5.90 -9.19 52.82
CA GLY A 55 6.53 -9.89 53.92
C GLY A 55 5.89 -11.27 54.11
N GLU A 56 6.47 -12.10 54.97
CA GLU A 56 5.93 -13.40 55.26
C GLU A 56 4.59 -13.34 56.00
N ASN A 57 3.99 -14.50 56.21
CA ASN A 57 2.75 -14.59 56.99
C ASN A 57 2.99 -14.21 58.45
N ALA A 58 2.00 -13.56 59.08
CA ALA A 58 1.99 -13.19 60.49
C ALA A 58 3.18 -12.30 60.98
N VAL A 59 3.93 -11.64 60.04
CA VAL A 59 4.97 -10.70 60.40
C VAL A 59 4.45 -9.32 60.83
N GLY A 60 3.14 -9.10 60.84
CA GLY A 60 2.54 -7.83 61.28
C GLY A 60 2.31 -6.78 60.21
N LYS A 61 2.24 -7.14 58.91
CA LYS A 61 1.95 -6.22 57.80
C LYS A 61 0.65 -5.42 58.00
N THR A 62 -0.43 -6.14 58.20
CA THR A 62 -1.75 -5.51 58.38
C THR A 62 -1.82 -4.68 59.67
N THR A 63 -1.15 -5.15 60.74
CA THR A 63 -1.02 -4.37 61.98
C THR A 63 -0.25 -3.07 61.76
N LEU A 64 0.88 -3.15 61.04
CA LEU A 64 1.68 -1.96 60.69
C LEU A 64 0.83 -0.98 59.88
N LEU A 65 0.09 -1.44 58.89
CA LEU A 65 -0.81 -0.59 58.11
C LEU A 65 -1.91 0.05 58.96
N LYS A 66 -2.51 -0.71 59.86
CA LYS A 66 -3.47 -0.17 60.83
C LYS A 66 -2.90 0.98 61.65
N GLU A 67 -1.67 0.86 62.13
CA GLU A 67 -1.01 1.87 62.94
C GLU A 67 -0.60 3.09 62.08
N LEU A 68 -0.06 2.90 60.91
CA LEU A 68 0.34 3.98 60.00
C LEU A 68 -0.84 4.83 59.49
N PHE A 69 -2.01 4.16 59.32
CA PHE A 69 -3.19 4.79 58.74
C PHE A 69 -4.41 4.72 59.70
N ARG A 70 -4.18 4.64 61.01
CA ARG A 70 -5.16 4.41 62.09
C ARG A 70 -6.46 5.21 61.93
N ASP A 71 -6.39 6.47 61.58
CA ASP A 71 -7.53 7.38 61.43
C ASP A 71 -8.07 7.44 59.97
N THR A 72 -7.54 6.62 59.07
CA THR A 72 -7.76 6.79 57.64
C THR A 72 -8.42 5.58 57.00
N ILE A 73 -8.05 4.36 57.42
CA ILE A 73 -8.44 3.13 56.74
C ILE A 73 -8.96 2.11 57.78
N GLN A 74 -10.17 1.61 57.59
CA GLN A 74 -10.65 0.42 58.29
C GLN A 74 -10.11 -0.81 57.59
N ILE A 75 -9.15 -1.48 58.25
CA ILE A 75 -8.54 -2.70 57.73
C ILE A 75 -9.14 -3.89 58.47
N ASP A 76 -9.76 -4.80 57.75
CA ASP A 76 -10.30 -6.04 58.31
C ASP A 76 -9.17 -6.95 58.84
N GLU A 77 -9.45 -7.74 59.85
CA GLU A 77 -8.45 -8.65 60.42
C GLU A 77 -8.12 -9.78 59.47
N GLU A 78 -9.10 -10.26 58.69
CA GLU A 78 -8.91 -11.27 57.66
C GLU A 78 -9.07 -10.67 56.27
N MET A 79 -8.05 -10.82 55.43
CA MET A 79 -8.11 -10.41 54.03
C MET A 79 -8.97 -11.40 53.23
N ALA A 80 -10.00 -10.91 52.58
CA ALA A 80 -10.86 -11.70 51.68
C ALA A 80 -10.15 -12.08 50.38
N ALA A 81 -9.05 -11.42 50.02
CA ALA A 81 -8.26 -11.67 48.82
C ALA A 81 -6.76 -11.75 49.16
N ASP A 82 -5.95 -12.28 48.24
CA ASP A 82 -4.49 -12.36 48.43
C ASP A 82 -3.82 -10.99 48.37
N ILE A 83 -4.46 -10.07 47.66
CA ILE A 83 -4.00 -8.68 47.48
C ILE A 83 -5.17 -7.74 47.71
N CYS A 84 -4.99 -6.74 48.55
CA CYS A 84 -5.97 -5.70 48.84
C CYS A 84 -5.39 -4.32 48.55
N GLU A 85 -6.04 -3.58 47.68
CA GLU A 85 -5.65 -2.19 47.34
C GLU A 85 -6.61 -1.22 48.01
N TYR A 86 -6.06 -0.30 48.83
CA TYR A 86 -6.77 0.78 49.50
C TYR A 86 -6.57 2.08 48.73
N ARG A 87 -7.66 2.72 48.27
CA ARG A 87 -7.66 3.94 47.47
C ARG A 87 -8.60 5.02 48.03
N TYR A 88 -8.39 6.22 47.59
CA TYR A 88 -9.36 7.30 47.76
C TYR A 88 -10.63 6.99 46.94
N GLY A 89 -11.79 7.29 47.52
CA GLY A 89 -13.09 7.29 46.88
C GLY A 89 -14.01 8.30 47.55
N GLU A 90 -15.00 8.83 46.84
CA GLU A 90 -15.96 9.80 47.40
C GLU A 90 -16.83 9.19 48.51
N GLN A 91 -16.96 7.88 48.49
CA GLN A 91 -17.67 7.09 49.50
C GLN A 91 -16.88 5.82 49.84
N ASN A 92 -17.08 5.34 51.10
CA ASN A 92 -16.48 4.07 51.49
C ASN A 92 -17.19 2.94 50.74
N PHE A 93 -16.42 2.20 49.96
CA PHE A 93 -16.91 1.11 49.12
C PHE A 93 -15.87 -0.01 49.03
N THR A 94 -16.33 -1.26 49.18
CA THR A 94 -15.49 -2.44 48.97
C THR A 94 -15.95 -3.17 47.69
N ALA A 95 -15.09 -3.23 46.69
CA ALA A 95 -15.35 -3.99 45.48
C ALA A 95 -15.28 -5.51 45.77
N PRO A 96 -16.12 -6.32 45.12
CA PRO A 96 -16.02 -7.77 45.26
C PRO A 96 -14.63 -8.26 44.79
N PRO A 97 -14.05 -9.27 45.45
CA PRO A 97 -12.75 -9.80 45.05
C PRO A 97 -12.82 -10.46 43.67
N SER A 98 -11.79 -10.27 42.88
CA SER A 98 -11.64 -10.87 41.56
C SER A 98 -10.20 -11.36 41.37
N ASN A 99 -10.02 -12.62 41.02
CA ASN A 99 -8.72 -13.25 40.79
C ASN A 99 -7.67 -12.96 41.89
N GLY A 100 -8.09 -13.11 43.17
CA GLY A 100 -7.22 -12.89 44.34
C GLY A 100 -6.90 -11.42 44.63
N PHE A 101 -7.52 -10.45 43.93
CA PHE A 101 -7.33 -9.03 44.10
C PHE A 101 -8.61 -8.32 44.49
N GLN A 102 -8.57 -7.45 45.51
CA GLN A 102 -9.70 -6.67 45.99
C GLN A 102 -9.35 -5.18 46.08
N LYS A 103 -10.26 -4.31 45.69
CA LYS A 103 -10.14 -2.86 45.88
C LYS A 103 -11.09 -2.39 46.97
N LYS A 104 -10.58 -1.54 47.85
CA LYS A 104 -11.34 -0.85 48.88
C LYS A 104 -11.14 0.68 48.72
N PHE A 105 -12.23 1.40 48.72
CA PHE A 105 -12.26 2.85 48.56
C PHE A 105 -12.66 3.48 49.87
N PHE A 106 -11.96 4.56 50.25
CA PHE A 106 -12.21 5.29 51.47
C PHE A 106 -12.32 6.79 51.20
N ALA A 107 -13.33 7.44 51.79
CA ALA A 107 -13.52 8.90 51.71
C ALA A 107 -12.55 9.64 52.64
N SER A 108 -11.25 9.48 52.39
CA SER A 108 -10.22 10.08 53.22
C SER A 108 -9.23 10.87 52.33
N GLU A 109 -9.12 12.18 52.55
CA GLU A 109 -8.21 13.06 51.84
C GLU A 109 -6.73 12.62 51.95
N LYS A 110 -6.37 11.86 52.99
CA LYS A 110 -5.01 11.33 53.16
C LYS A 110 -4.65 10.29 52.08
N LEU A 111 -5.63 9.68 51.43
CA LEU A 111 -5.45 8.74 50.34
C LEU A 111 -5.60 9.38 48.95
N ARG A 112 -5.89 10.68 48.87
CA ARG A 112 -6.03 11.34 47.58
C ARG A 112 -4.70 11.31 46.82
N GLY A 113 -4.70 10.70 45.63
CA GLY A 113 -3.50 10.50 44.80
C GLY A 113 -2.56 9.38 45.24
N ILE A 114 -2.91 8.65 46.32
CA ILE A 114 -2.12 7.55 46.87
C ILE A 114 -2.96 6.27 46.89
N SER A 115 -2.32 5.14 46.61
CA SER A 115 -2.88 3.81 46.89
C SER A 115 -1.90 2.98 47.71
N ILE A 116 -2.46 2.15 48.60
CA ILE A 116 -1.70 1.25 49.45
C ILE A 116 -2.13 -0.16 49.12
N ILE A 117 -1.18 -1.00 48.79
CA ILE A 117 -1.39 -2.39 48.41
C ILE A 117 -0.89 -3.29 49.52
N ASP A 118 -1.82 -3.92 50.23
CA ASP A 118 -1.52 -4.96 51.23
C ASP A 118 -1.54 -6.34 50.60
N THR A 119 -0.58 -7.20 50.95
CA THR A 119 -0.45 -8.54 50.44
C THR A 119 -0.55 -9.59 51.54
N LYS A 120 -1.16 -10.74 51.30
CA LYS A 120 -1.00 -11.91 52.16
C LYS A 120 0.48 -12.31 52.26
N GLY A 121 0.82 -13.12 53.24
CA GLY A 121 2.19 -13.63 53.42
C GLY A 121 2.70 -14.34 52.17
N ILE A 122 3.88 -13.97 51.71
CA ILE A 122 4.50 -14.49 50.48
C ILE A 122 4.50 -16.00 50.40
N ASN A 123 4.54 -16.68 51.56
CA ASN A 123 4.53 -18.14 51.65
C ASN A 123 3.17 -18.78 51.43
N GLN A 124 2.08 -17.99 51.43
CA GLN A 124 0.69 -18.49 51.30
C GLN A 124 0.00 -18.07 50.02
N ILE A 125 0.70 -17.33 49.16
CA ILE A 125 0.12 -16.76 47.96
C ILE A 125 0.21 -17.76 46.79
N ALA A 126 -0.90 -17.94 46.06
CA ALA A 126 -0.95 -18.77 44.87
C ALA A 126 -0.01 -18.22 43.76
N GLU A 127 0.52 -19.07 42.89
CA GLU A 127 1.45 -18.65 41.81
C GLU A 127 0.90 -17.52 40.92
N VAL A 128 -0.39 -17.53 40.65
CA VAL A 128 -1.07 -16.49 39.86
C VAL A 128 -0.98 -15.15 40.57
N SER A 129 -1.21 -15.13 41.87
CA SER A 129 -1.12 -13.91 42.69
C SER A 129 0.34 -13.43 42.86
N GLN A 130 1.32 -14.35 42.84
CA GLN A 130 2.74 -13.98 42.88
C GLN A 130 3.16 -13.18 41.60
N LYS A 131 2.78 -13.63 40.42
CA LYS A 131 2.99 -12.88 39.20
C LYS A 131 2.36 -11.50 39.26
N LYS A 132 1.14 -11.45 39.83
CA LYS A 132 0.44 -10.16 39.99
C LYS A 132 1.16 -9.22 40.97
N ILE A 133 1.73 -9.74 42.05
CA ILE A 133 2.54 -8.96 43.00
C ILE A 133 3.80 -8.41 42.30
N ALA A 134 4.50 -9.23 41.51
CA ALA A 134 5.66 -8.77 40.73
C ALA A 134 5.30 -7.63 39.79
N GLU A 135 4.18 -7.75 39.05
CA GLU A 135 3.67 -6.67 38.20
C GLU A 135 3.33 -5.40 38.97
N LEU A 136 2.76 -5.54 40.17
CA LEU A 136 2.43 -4.39 41.02
C LEU A 136 3.67 -3.74 41.59
N ILE A 137 4.68 -4.53 42.00
CA ILE A 137 5.99 -4.03 42.44
C ILE A 137 6.66 -3.20 41.36
N LEU A 138 6.64 -3.65 40.11
CA LEU A 138 7.19 -2.88 38.99
C LEU A 138 6.52 -1.52 38.82
N LYS A 139 5.23 -1.42 39.16
CA LYS A 139 4.42 -0.20 39.02
C LYS A 139 4.37 0.67 40.27
N CYS A 140 4.75 0.15 41.43
CA CYS A 140 4.71 0.93 42.67
C CYS A 140 5.92 1.88 42.79
N GLU A 141 5.76 2.95 43.58
CA GLU A 141 6.79 3.93 43.89
C GLU A 141 7.81 3.37 44.88
N ALA A 142 7.33 2.71 45.94
CA ALA A 142 8.22 2.10 46.93
C ALA A 142 7.61 0.82 47.50
N ILE A 143 8.47 -0.04 48.00
CA ILE A 143 8.16 -1.32 48.64
C ILE A 143 8.36 -1.22 50.13
N PHE A 144 7.36 -1.51 50.93
CA PHE A 144 7.42 -1.64 52.35
C PHE A 144 7.67 -3.13 52.72
N VAL A 145 8.86 -3.45 53.11
CA VAL A 145 9.27 -4.80 53.46
C VAL A 145 9.12 -5.01 54.97
N VAL A 146 8.27 -5.95 55.38
CA VAL A 146 8.03 -6.23 56.79
C VAL A 146 8.65 -7.54 57.16
N LEU A 147 9.54 -7.48 58.17
CA LEU A 147 10.25 -8.61 58.72
C LEU A 147 9.86 -8.82 60.19
N ASP A 148 9.74 -10.04 60.63
CA ASP A 148 9.66 -10.38 62.05
C ASP A 148 11.06 -10.40 62.67
N VAL A 149 11.27 -9.69 63.76
CA VAL A 149 12.57 -9.61 64.44
C VAL A 149 13.15 -10.97 64.80
N GLN A 150 12.30 -11.95 65.09
CA GLN A 150 12.72 -13.31 65.41
C GLN A 150 13.09 -14.12 64.15
N HIS A 151 12.47 -13.82 62.99
CA HIS A 151 12.57 -14.60 61.76
C HIS A 151 12.99 -13.73 60.56
N ILE A 152 14.23 -13.21 60.59
CA ILE A 152 14.77 -12.33 59.52
C ILE A 152 15.37 -13.10 58.33
N ASN A 153 15.44 -14.43 58.35
CA ASN A 153 16.17 -15.27 57.38
C ASN A 153 15.30 -15.94 56.34
N SER A 154 14.29 -15.27 55.84
CA SER A 154 13.42 -15.83 54.77
C SER A 154 14.12 -15.74 53.40
N THR A 155 14.63 -16.88 52.92
CA THR A 155 15.26 -16.94 51.59
C THR A 155 14.35 -16.42 50.49
N ARG A 156 13.09 -16.87 50.44
CA ARG A 156 12.12 -16.49 49.42
C ARG A 156 11.81 -14.97 49.40
N LEU A 157 11.77 -14.34 50.56
CA LEU A 157 11.55 -12.92 50.66
C LEU A 157 12.80 -12.15 50.18
N TRP A 158 13.99 -12.63 50.55
CA TRP A 158 15.25 -12.00 50.11
C TRP A 158 15.47 -12.18 48.59
N ASP A 159 15.17 -13.34 48.01
CA ASP A 159 15.22 -13.57 46.56
C ASP A 159 14.34 -12.56 45.81
N MET A 160 13.11 -12.34 46.30
CA MET A 160 12.21 -11.33 45.72
C MET A 160 12.76 -9.90 45.88
N ILE A 161 13.30 -9.56 47.05
CA ILE A 161 13.87 -8.24 47.30
C ILE A 161 15.06 -7.97 46.37
N GLU A 162 15.90 -8.97 46.15
CA GLU A 162 17.05 -8.88 45.23
C GLU A 162 16.60 -8.68 43.77
N GLU A 163 15.55 -9.35 43.36
CA GLU A 163 14.95 -9.17 42.02
C GLU A 163 14.54 -7.71 41.76
N PHE A 164 14.02 -7.04 42.81
CA PHE A 164 13.55 -5.64 42.71
C PHE A 164 14.49 -4.60 43.35
N LYS A 165 15.77 -4.88 43.51
CA LYS A 165 16.74 -4.03 44.20
C LYS A 165 16.87 -2.58 43.70
N LYS A 166 16.43 -2.31 42.45
CA LYS A 166 16.40 -0.95 41.89
C LYS A 166 15.23 -0.10 42.40
N LYS A 167 14.23 -0.72 43.04
CA LYS A 167 13.07 -0.03 43.61
C LYS A 167 13.43 0.58 44.97
N LYS A 168 12.82 1.73 45.28
CA LYS A 168 12.91 2.31 46.61
C LYS A 168 12.28 1.39 47.63
N MET A 169 12.99 1.06 48.69
CA MET A 169 12.54 0.14 49.72
C MET A 169 12.68 0.73 51.12
N VAL A 170 11.75 0.39 51.98
CA VAL A 170 11.80 0.67 53.42
C VAL A 170 11.52 -0.60 54.18
N PHE A 171 12.37 -0.92 55.14
CA PHE A 171 12.30 -2.13 55.94
C PHE A 171 11.73 -1.81 57.30
N PHE A 172 10.75 -2.62 57.72
CA PHE A 172 10.13 -2.55 59.02
C PHE A 172 10.40 -3.85 59.76
N LEU A 173 11.13 -3.75 60.86
CA LEU A 173 11.41 -4.87 61.72
C LEU A 173 10.40 -4.85 62.87
N THR A 174 9.40 -5.70 62.81
CA THR A 174 8.28 -5.73 63.76
C THR A 174 8.52 -6.66 64.93
N LYS A 175 7.65 -6.60 65.95
CA LYS A 175 7.66 -7.45 67.16
C LYS A 175 8.94 -7.30 67.97
N CYS A 176 9.51 -6.10 67.95
CA CYS A 176 10.73 -5.80 68.70
C CYS A 176 10.55 -5.91 70.24
N ASP A 177 9.29 -5.91 70.71
CA ASP A 177 8.91 -6.16 72.11
C ASP A 177 9.07 -7.60 72.58
N LEU A 178 9.27 -8.56 71.64
CA LEU A 178 9.40 -9.99 71.98
C LEU A 178 10.83 -10.44 72.27
N ILE A 179 11.81 -9.58 72.08
CA ILE A 179 13.24 -9.84 72.33
C ILE A 179 13.86 -8.71 73.15
N SER A 180 15.05 -8.92 73.71
CA SER A 180 15.77 -7.88 74.48
C SER A 180 16.27 -6.74 73.58
N PRO A 181 16.39 -5.50 74.08
CA PRO A 181 16.91 -4.37 73.32
C PRO A 181 18.27 -4.64 72.65
N GLY A 182 19.20 -5.29 73.35
CA GLY A 182 20.50 -5.65 72.79
C GLY A 182 20.38 -6.63 71.58
N GLU A 183 19.42 -7.56 71.64
CA GLU A 183 19.14 -8.47 70.52
C GLU A 183 18.49 -7.74 69.34
N VAL A 184 17.63 -6.75 69.59
CA VAL A 184 17.03 -5.91 68.52
C VAL A 184 18.15 -5.25 67.70
N LYS A 185 19.15 -4.67 68.38
CA LYS A 185 20.30 -4.04 67.70
C LYS A 185 21.09 -5.02 66.83
N VAL A 186 21.37 -6.23 67.37
CA VAL A 186 22.04 -7.29 66.59
C VAL A 186 21.23 -7.68 65.37
N ARG A 187 19.89 -7.73 65.47
CA ARG A 187 19.01 -8.06 64.33
C ARG A 187 18.98 -6.96 63.28
N ILE A 188 18.94 -5.68 63.69
CA ILE A 188 19.05 -4.54 62.80
C ILE A 188 20.38 -4.57 62.03
N ASP A 189 21.51 -4.76 62.72
CA ASP A 189 22.82 -4.84 62.11
C ASP A 189 22.92 -5.99 61.12
N LYS A 190 22.28 -7.13 61.39
CA LYS A 190 22.22 -8.25 60.49
C LYS A 190 21.39 -7.94 59.24
N VAL A 191 20.23 -7.30 59.35
CA VAL A 191 19.42 -6.85 58.19
C VAL A 191 20.22 -5.86 57.37
N LYS A 192 20.88 -4.88 57.99
CA LYS A 192 21.76 -3.93 57.31
C LYS A 192 22.96 -4.58 56.63
N CYS A 193 23.45 -5.71 57.13
CA CYS A 193 24.48 -6.50 56.47
C CYS A 193 23.94 -7.15 55.20
N TYR A 194 22.81 -7.79 55.24
CA TYR A 194 22.14 -8.39 54.06
C TYR A 194 21.87 -7.33 52.99
N LEU A 195 21.39 -6.13 53.37
CA LEU A 195 21.12 -5.05 52.44
C LEU A 195 22.42 -4.55 51.73
N ARG A 196 23.53 -4.48 52.47
CA ARG A 196 24.84 -4.12 51.91
C ARG A 196 25.36 -5.19 50.94
N GLU A 197 25.20 -6.48 51.30
CA GLU A 197 25.61 -7.61 50.45
C GLU A 197 24.79 -7.66 49.15
N ALA A 198 23.52 -7.27 49.19
CA ALA A 198 22.63 -7.19 48.03
C ALA A 198 22.75 -5.88 47.23
N ASP A 199 23.60 -4.94 47.66
CA ASP A 199 23.72 -3.59 47.08
C ASP A 199 22.38 -2.81 47.09
N ILE A 200 21.67 -2.89 48.24
CA ILE A 200 20.39 -2.19 48.45
C ILE A 200 20.57 -1.06 49.47
N SER A 201 20.24 0.15 49.04
CA SER A 201 20.18 1.30 49.95
C SER A 201 18.75 1.46 50.47
N ALA A 202 18.54 1.15 51.76
CA ALA A 202 17.23 1.26 52.39
C ALA A 202 17.34 1.58 53.89
N GLU A 203 16.33 2.30 54.41
CA GLU A 203 16.19 2.53 55.83
C GLU A 203 15.52 1.33 56.51
N VAL A 204 15.96 1.07 57.76
CA VAL A 204 15.45 -0.02 58.57
C VAL A 204 14.89 0.56 59.86
N PHE A 205 13.57 0.41 60.05
CA PHE A 205 12.85 0.87 61.24
C PHE A 205 12.45 -0.32 62.13
N PRO A 206 13.09 -0.45 63.30
CA PRO A 206 12.57 -1.39 64.34
C PRO A 206 11.28 -0.80 64.92
N ILE A 207 10.20 -1.60 64.96
CA ILE A 207 8.86 -1.14 65.37
C ILE A 207 8.27 -2.07 66.42
N CYS A 208 7.69 -1.43 67.43
CA CYS A 208 6.76 -2.08 68.36
C CYS A 208 5.33 -1.60 68.05
N THR A 209 4.42 -2.50 67.71
CA THR A 209 3.02 -2.18 67.37
C THR A 209 2.07 -2.31 68.57
N ILE A 210 2.60 -2.57 69.76
CA ILE A 210 1.81 -2.66 71.02
C ILE A 210 2.01 -1.38 71.79
N GLU A 211 0.96 -0.59 71.98
CA GLU A 211 0.97 0.81 72.51
C GLU A 211 1.57 0.94 73.90
N ASP A 212 1.51 -0.07 74.75
CA ASP A 212 1.95 0.00 76.16
C ASP A 212 3.39 -0.46 76.38
N ARG A 213 4.12 -0.81 75.32
CA ARG A 213 5.52 -1.26 75.44
C ARG A 213 6.49 -0.30 74.75
N VAL A 214 7.18 0.48 75.54
CA VAL A 214 8.28 1.32 75.07
C VAL A 214 9.55 0.47 74.98
N VAL A 215 10.06 0.28 73.74
CA VAL A 215 11.36 -0.33 73.49
C VAL A 215 12.31 0.82 73.12
N GLU A 216 13.36 1.04 73.92
CA GLU A 216 14.28 2.19 73.75
C GLU A 216 14.90 2.29 72.37
N GLU A 217 14.98 1.19 71.62
CA GLU A 217 15.58 1.13 70.27
C GLU A 217 14.53 1.06 69.14
N ALA A 218 13.23 1.06 69.47
CA ALA A 218 12.17 1.02 68.48
C ALA A 218 11.80 2.47 68.04
N ALA A 219 11.69 2.66 66.73
CA ALA A 219 11.17 3.90 66.17
C ALA A 219 9.68 4.05 66.52
N SER A 220 9.29 5.24 66.91
CA SER A 220 7.86 5.54 67.11
C SER A 220 7.13 5.55 65.77
N ILE A 221 5.87 5.15 65.76
CA ILE A 221 5.01 5.25 64.57
C ILE A 221 4.98 6.66 64.00
N GLN A 222 5.06 7.67 64.85
CA GLN A 222 5.12 9.07 64.42
C GLN A 222 6.39 9.41 63.65
N GLU A 223 7.57 8.85 64.04
CA GLU A 223 8.82 9.03 63.30
C GLU A 223 8.77 8.36 61.95
N VAL A 224 8.23 7.15 61.89
CA VAL A 224 8.00 6.40 60.64
C VAL A 224 7.05 7.16 59.73
N CYS A 225 5.92 7.64 60.26
CA CYS A 225 4.97 8.48 59.48
C CYS A 225 5.64 9.77 58.96
N ARG A 226 6.51 10.40 59.76
CA ARG A 226 7.26 11.60 59.38
C ARG A 226 8.25 11.28 58.26
N TYR A 227 8.97 10.16 58.37
CA TYR A 227 9.89 9.70 57.33
C TYR A 227 9.13 9.37 56.02
N ILE A 228 8.07 8.56 56.10
CA ILE A 228 7.24 8.22 54.91
C ILE A 228 6.71 9.49 54.24
N LYS A 229 6.18 10.43 55.05
CA LYS A 229 5.66 11.70 54.54
C LYS A 229 6.72 12.55 53.89
N LYS A 230 7.92 12.65 54.50
CA LYS A 230 9.01 13.51 54.03
C LYS A 230 9.75 12.91 52.83
N GLU A 231 10.13 11.65 52.90
CA GLU A 231 11.09 11.04 52.00
C GLU A 231 10.44 10.21 50.87
N LEU A 232 9.18 9.75 51.08
CA LEU A 232 8.49 8.90 50.11
C LEU A 232 7.32 9.62 49.43
N ILE A 233 6.48 10.30 50.22
CA ILE A 233 5.26 10.93 49.70
C ILE A 233 5.55 12.39 49.28
N GLY A 234 6.44 13.09 50.02
CA GLY A 234 6.65 14.54 49.84
C GLY A 234 5.45 15.37 50.33
N GLU A 235 5.51 16.68 50.13
CA GLU A 235 4.43 17.60 50.53
C GLU A 235 3.21 17.47 49.58
N ASN A 236 3.45 17.18 48.29
CA ASN A 236 2.41 16.96 47.33
C ASN A 236 2.85 15.95 46.24
N PRO A 237 2.66 14.66 46.47
CA PRO A 237 3.17 13.60 45.57
C PRO A 237 2.53 13.64 44.21
N VAL A 238 1.28 14.13 44.10
CA VAL A 238 0.56 14.24 42.82
C VAL A 238 1.22 15.31 41.94
N VAL A 239 1.57 16.44 42.54
CA VAL A 239 2.24 17.55 41.83
C VAL A 239 3.64 17.14 41.37
N MET A 240 4.40 16.47 42.23
CA MET A 240 5.76 15.98 41.88
C MET A 240 5.70 15.03 40.70
N ARG A 241 4.79 14.07 40.72
CA ARG A 241 4.62 13.13 39.60
C ARG A 241 4.12 13.79 38.31
N GLN A 242 3.22 14.75 38.44
CA GLN A 242 2.80 15.56 37.27
C GLN A 242 4.00 16.31 36.68
N TRP A 243 4.87 16.87 37.54
CA TRP A 243 6.07 17.54 37.08
C TRP A 243 7.04 16.60 36.35
N ASP A 244 7.29 15.41 36.90
CA ASP A 244 8.13 14.40 36.27
C ASP A 244 7.55 13.97 34.92
N ASN A 245 6.24 13.74 34.85
CA ASN A 245 5.52 13.44 33.61
C ASN A 245 5.62 14.58 32.59
N ILE A 246 5.55 15.83 33.00
CA ILE A 246 5.73 17.01 32.13
C ILE A 246 7.15 17.04 31.56
N GLN A 247 8.14 16.85 32.41
CA GLN A 247 9.55 16.86 32.01
C GLN A 247 9.89 15.72 31.04
N GLU A 248 9.39 14.52 31.31
CA GLU A 248 9.57 13.37 30.44
C GLU A 248 8.83 13.54 29.10
N THR A 249 7.58 14.00 29.15
CA THR A 249 6.81 14.34 27.93
C THR A 249 7.52 15.42 27.13
N GLY A 250 8.07 16.44 27.78
CA GLY A 250 8.84 17.51 27.13
C GLY A 250 10.06 16.98 26.37
N LYS A 251 10.82 16.04 26.96
CA LYS A 251 11.95 15.40 26.29
C LYS A 251 11.51 14.59 25.06
N LEU A 252 10.47 13.78 25.21
CA LEU A 252 9.92 12.98 24.10
C LEU A 252 9.36 13.87 22.98
N LEU A 253 8.70 14.97 23.32
CA LEU A 253 8.24 15.96 22.34
C LEU A 253 9.42 16.62 21.60
N ALA A 254 10.55 16.84 22.27
CA ALA A 254 11.75 17.38 21.60
C ALA A 254 12.35 16.40 20.58
N GLU A 255 12.35 15.11 20.90
CA GLU A 255 12.74 14.05 19.96
C GLU A 255 11.77 13.96 18.77
N MET A 256 10.46 13.99 19.05
CA MET A 256 9.44 14.03 17.99
C MET A 256 9.55 15.27 17.11
N LYS A 257 9.88 16.43 17.69
CA LYS A 257 10.11 17.66 16.92
C LYS A 257 11.27 17.51 15.95
N LYS A 258 12.35 16.90 16.38
CA LYS A 258 13.51 16.63 15.51
C LYS A 258 13.14 15.70 14.34
N SER A 259 12.40 14.64 14.62
CA SER A 259 11.89 13.73 13.58
C SER A 259 10.95 14.45 12.60
N PHE A 260 10.12 15.36 13.11
CA PHE A 260 9.24 16.19 12.31
C PHE A 260 10.00 17.17 11.40
N GLU A 261 11.05 17.82 11.90
CA GLU A 261 11.91 18.72 11.10
C GLU A 261 12.57 17.96 9.95
N LEU A 262 13.07 16.75 10.20
CA LEU A 262 13.61 15.86 9.16
C LEU A 262 12.54 15.51 8.11
N ARG A 263 11.33 15.20 8.55
CA ARG A 263 10.21 14.92 7.63
C ARG A 263 9.83 16.14 6.80
N GLN A 264 9.88 17.33 7.37
CA GLN A 264 9.62 18.58 6.65
C GLN A 264 10.68 18.84 5.54
N GLU A 265 11.96 18.61 5.85
CA GLU A 265 13.03 18.71 4.84
C GLU A 265 12.83 17.69 3.72
N GLN A 266 12.48 16.45 4.08
CA GLN A 266 12.16 15.40 3.11
C GLN A 266 10.98 15.80 2.22
N TYR A 267 9.88 16.29 2.80
CA TYR A 267 8.72 16.77 2.04
C TYR A 267 9.07 17.88 1.05
N ARG A 268 9.88 18.87 1.46
CA ARG A 268 10.34 19.96 0.57
C ARG A 268 11.09 19.39 -0.63
N SER A 269 11.97 18.46 -0.38
CA SER A 269 12.74 17.80 -1.44
C SER A 269 11.85 16.92 -2.34
N ASP A 270 10.94 16.14 -1.77
CA ASP A 270 9.99 15.31 -2.53
C ASP A 270 9.05 16.16 -3.39
N THR A 271 8.66 17.34 -2.89
CA THR A 271 7.88 18.32 -3.67
C THR A 271 8.66 18.82 -4.90
N LEU A 272 9.95 19.11 -4.75
CA LEU A 272 10.80 19.52 -5.88
C LEU A 272 10.96 18.38 -6.91
N VAL A 273 11.15 17.15 -6.44
CA VAL A 273 11.20 15.98 -7.32
C VAL A 273 9.89 15.82 -8.08
N LEU A 274 8.74 15.95 -7.38
CA LEU A 274 7.43 15.87 -8.02
C LEU A 274 7.20 16.97 -9.07
N GLN A 275 7.61 18.19 -8.78
CA GLN A 275 7.55 19.30 -9.75
C GLN A 275 8.41 19.01 -10.98
N ASN A 276 9.61 18.47 -10.80
CA ASN A 276 10.47 18.07 -11.90
C ASN A 276 9.87 16.92 -12.71
N ILE A 277 9.31 15.90 -12.05
CA ILE A 277 8.60 14.80 -12.72
C ILE A 277 7.47 15.36 -13.59
N ASN A 278 6.61 16.20 -13.05
CA ASN A 278 5.49 16.77 -13.80
C ASN A 278 5.98 17.57 -15.01
N LYS A 279 6.98 18.42 -14.84
CA LYS A 279 7.58 19.23 -15.92
C LYS A 279 8.19 18.38 -17.03
N GLU A 280 8.90 17.32 -16.69
CA GLU A 280 9.51 16.43 -17.67
C GLU A 280 8.47 15.51 -18.33
N LEU A 281 7.43 15.09 -17.62
CA LEU A 281 6.30 14.35 -18.19
C LEU A 281 5.53 15.19 -19.21
N ASP A 282 5.30 16.48 -18.96
CA ASP A 282 4.65 17.37 -19.96
C ASP A 282 5.46 17.42 -21.25
N LYS A 283 6.78 17.51 -21.16
CA LYS A 283 7.66 17.46 -22.35
C LYS A 283 7.59 16.10 -23.05
N TYR A 284 7.58 15.02 -22.27
CA TYR A 284 7.46 13.66 -22.79
C TYR A 284 6.17 13.48 -23.59
N VAL A 285 5.03 13.93 -23.06
CA VAL A 285 3.73 13.85 -23.75
C VAL A 285 3.80 14.53 -25.12
N MET A 286 4.38 15.74 -25.17
CA MET A 286 4.53 16.49 -26.43
C MET A 286 5.45 15.79 -27.45
N ASN A 287 6.56 15.22 -26.98
CA ASN A 287 7.51 14.51 -27.87
C ASN A 287 6.94 13.18 -28.34
N ARG A 288 6.28 12.45 -27.45
CA ARG A 288 5.62 11.18 -27.77
C ARG A 288 4.58 11.32 -28.89
N GLU A 289 3.77 12.38 -28.87
CA GLU A 289 2.80 12.62 -29.95
C GLU A 289 3.48 12.75 -31.32
N LYS A 290 4.64 13.40 -31.39
CA LYS A 290 5.44 13.50 -32.61
C LYS A 290 6.00 12.13 -33.03
N VAL A 291 6.54 11.37 -32.08
CA VAL A 291 7.07 10.03 -32.35
C VAL A 291 5.97 9.11 -32.87
N VAL A 292 4.80 9.09 -32.21
CA VAL A 292 3.65 8.28 -32.63
C VAL A 292 3.14 8.71 -34.00
N SER A 293 3.02 10.02 -34.26
CA SER A 293 2.56 10.53 -35.57
C SER A 293 3.51 10.11 -36.70
N LYS A 294 4.83 10.23 -36.49
CA LYS A 294 5.85 9.78 -37.45
C LYS A 294 5.77 8.27 -37.67
N LEU A 295 5.63 7.50 -36.60
CA LEU A 295 5.49 6.05 -36.66
C LEU A 295 4.27 5.62 -37.48
N LEU A 296 3.12 6.27 -37.28
CA LEU A 296 1.90 5.97 -38.02
C LEU A 296 2.07 6.32 -39.52
N GLU A 297 2.77 7.39 -39.84
CA GLU A 297 3.10 7.74 -41.21
C GLU A 297 4.02 6.70 -41.86
N GLU A 298 5.06 6.23 -41.15
CA GLU A 298 5.97 5.18 -41.64
C GLU A 298 5.23 3.83 -41.84
N ILE A 299 4.34 3.45 -40.91
CA ILE A 299 3.50 2.27 -41.08
C ILE A 299 2.58 2.40 -42.30
N SER A 300 1.95 3.56 -42.48
CA SER A 300 1.10 3.82 -43.64
C SER A 300 1.88 3.74 -44.96
N GLN A 301 3.07 4.25 -45.00
CA GLN A 301 3.96 4.18 -46.19
C GLN A 301 4.35 2.73 -46.47
N ASP A 302 4.71 1.95 -45.47
CA ASP A 302 5.03 0.52 -45.62
C ASP A 302 3.85 -0.27 -46.15
N ILE A 303 2.63 -0.09 -45.57
CA ILE A 303 1.40 -0.74 -46.02
C ILE A 303 1.12 -0.38 -47.49
N ASN A 304 1.20 0.91 -47.84
CA ASN A 304 0.94 1.37 -49.21
C ASN A 304 1.93 0.75 -50.21
N ARG A 305 3.20 0.73 -49.88
CA ARG A 305 4.25 0.15 -50.74
C ARG A 305 4.02 -1.34 -50.99
N GLU A 306 3.71 -2.12 -49.93
CA GLU A 306 3.51 -3.56 -50.08
C GLU A 306 2.21 -3.90 -50.81
N ILE A 307 1.14 -3.11 -50.63
CA ILE A 307 -0.12 -3.29 -51.37
C ILE A 307 0.06 -2.90 -52.84
N ASP A 308 0.82 -1.85 -53.14
CA ASP A 308 1.17 -1.48 -54.54
C ASP A 308 1.96 -2.58 -55.24
N ALA A 309 2.91 -3.20 -54.51
CA ALA A 309 3.67 -4.34 -55.01
C ALA A 309 2.77 -5.56 -55.26
N TYR A 310 1.86 -5.87 -54.33
CA TYR A 310 0.88 -6.93 -54.48
C TYR A 310 -0.04 -6.69 -55.69
N GLU A 311 -0.63 -5.49 -55.81
CA GLU A 311 -1.47 -5.08 -56.90
C GLU A 311 -0.75 -5.26 -58.23
N THR A 312 0.49 -4.78 -58.33
CA THR A 312 1.31 -4.86 -59.55
C THR A 312 1.61 -6.33 -59.90
N GLU A 313 1.92 -7.18 -58.93
CA GLU A 313 2.19 -8.58 -59.13
C GLU A 313 0.96 -9.29 -59.68
N ILE A 314 -0.21 -9.12 -59.05
CA ILE A 314 -1.46 -9.75 -59.51
C ILE A 314 -1.83 -9.30 -60.92
N ILE A 315 -1.83 -7.98 -61.18
CA ILE A 315 -2.17 -7.45 -62.52
C ILE A 315 -1.19 -7.96 -63.59
N SER A 316 0.07 -8.13 -63.26
CA SER A 316 1.10 -8.66 -64.21
C SER A 316 0.79 -10.08 -64.71
N LYS A 317 -0.05 -10.84 -63.97
CA LYS A 317 -0.46 -12.19 -64.33
C LYS A 317 -1.77 -12.20 -65.16
N MET A 318 -2.49 -11.09 -65.26
CA MET A 318 -3.82 -11.00 -65.88
C MET A 318 -3.77 -10.70 -67.39
N ASP A 319 -2.67 -11.05 -68.07
CA ASP A 319 -2.62 -10.99 -69.52
C ASP A 319 -3.59 -12.00 -70.13
N PRO A 320 -4.69 -11.59 -70.78
CA PRO A 320 -5.69 -12.47 -71.30
C PRO A 320 -5.18 -13.45 -72.36
N TYR A 321 -4.09 -13.10 -73.04
CA TYR A 321 -3.51 -13.99 -74.05
C TYR A 321 -2.66 -15.12 -73.45
N LYS A 322 -2.06 -14.90 -72.28
CA LYS A 322 -1.15 -15.82 -71.61
C LYS A 322 -1.75 -16.50 -70.40
N ILE A 323 -2.97 -16.13 -69.97
CA ILE A 323 -3.53 -16.57 -68.72
C ILE A 323 -3.74 -18.11 -68.65
N LYS A 324 -4.14 -18.72 -69.80
CA LYS A 324 -4.32 -20.18 -69.88
C LYS A 324 -3.02 -20.96 -69.99
N GLU A 325 -1.96 -20.35 -70.50
CA GLU A 325 -0.62 -20.95 -70.49
C GLU A 325 0.00 -20.91 -69.08
N ARG A 326 -0.23 -19.82 -68.38
CA ARG A 326 0.29 -19.65 -67.02
C ARG A 326 -0.48 -20.45 -66.00
N PHE A 327 -1.80 -20.52 -66.17
CA PHE A 327 -2.70 -21.20 -65.25
C PHE A 327 -3.65 -22.13 -66.08
N PRO A 328 -3.21 -23.35 -66.40
CA PRO A 328 -4.02 -24.30 -67.20
C PRO A 328 -5.36 -24.65 -66.55
N ALA A 329 -5.41 -24.71 -65.23
CA ALA A 329 -6.64 -24.87 -64.43
C ALA A 329 -6.84 -23.70 -63.47
N GLN A 330 -8.09 -23.48 -63.04
CA GLN A 330 -8.40 -22.46 -62.03
C GLN A 330 -7.68 -22.70 -60.69
N GLN A 331 -7.51 -23.98 -60.35
CA GLN A 331 -6.78 -24.38 -59.13
C GLN A 331 -5.32 -23.91 -59.14
N ASP A 332 -4.68 -23.86 -60.30
CA ASP A 332 -3.30 -23.42 -60.43
C ASP A 332 -3.13 -21.95 -60.03
N PHE A 333 -4.13 -21.13 -60.35
CA PHE A 333 -4.14 -19.72 -59.90
C PHE A 333 -4.44 -19.60 -58.41
N SER A 334 -5.43 -20.37 -57.91
CA SER A 334 -5.72 -20.36 -56.46
C SER A 334 -4.51 -20.76 -55.64
N ASN A 335 -3.77 -21.80 -56.04
CA ASN A 335 -2.52 -22.20 -55.37
C ASN A 335 -1.42 -21.10 -55.45
N TYR A 336 -1.28 -20.46 -56.62
CA TYR A 336 -0.37 -19.33 -56.77
C TYR A 336 -0.78 -18.14 -55.87
N LEU A 337 -2.07 -17.84 -55.83
CA LEU A 337 -2.61 -16.75 -55.05
C LEU A 337 -2.45 -16.96 -53.54
N GLU A 338 -2.64 -18.20 -53.06
CA GLU A 338 -2.37 -18.57 -51.66
C GLU A 338 -0.90 -18.27 -51.30
N MET A 339 0.02 -18.73 -52.13
CA MET A 339 1.47 -18.48 -51.91
C MET A 339 1.81 -16.98 -51.89
N VAL A 340 1.27 -16.21 -52.82
CA VAL A 340 1.51 -14.76 -52.91
C VAL A 340 0.89 -14.07 -51.70
N ASN A 341 -0.35 -14.40 -51.39
CA ASN A 341 -1.08 -13.78 -50.28
C ASN A 341 -0.40 -14.06 -48.92
N ASP A 342 0.05 -15.29 -48.68
CA ASP A 342 0.77 -15.66 -47.46
C ASP A 342 2.13 -14.92 -47.36
N ASN A 343 2.82 -14.78 -48.50
CA ASN A 343 4.07 -14.02 -48.52
C ASN A 343 3.84 -12.54 -48.15
N TYR A 344 2.89 -11.87 -48.80
CA TYR A 344 2.59 -10.46 -48.51
C TYR A 344 2.01 -10.27 -47.09
N ARG A 345 1.20 -11.20 -46.60
CA ARG A 345 0.72 -11.19 -45.22
C ARG A 345 1.87 -11.23 -44.23
N ASN A 346 2.87 -12.08 -44.44
CA ASN A 346 4.05 -12.18 -43.58
C ASN A 346 4.89 -10.89 -43.64
N ILE A 347 5.12 -10.35 -44.83
CA ILE A 347 5.88 -9.09 -45.03
C ILE A 347 5.19 -7.93 -44.30
N LEU A 348 3.87 -7.78 -44.48
CA LEU A 348 3.10 -6.71 -43.83
C LEU A 348 3.10 -6.85 -42.30
N ASN A 349 2.88 -8.08 -41.81
CA ASN A 349 2.91 -8.33 -40.38
C ASN A 349 4.31 -8.01 -39.78
N ASP A 350 5.36 -8.45 -40.42
CA ASP A 350 6.73 -8.22 -39.95
C ASP A 350 7.11 -6.72 -39.99
N SER A 351 6.67 -6.01 -41.05
CA SER A 351 6.93 -4.58 -41.16
C SER A 351 6.21 -3.78 -40.08
N VAL A 352 4.89 -3.97 -39.93
CA VAL A 352 4.07 -3.29 -38.91
C VAL A 352 4.57 -3.61 -37.52
N ASN A 353 4.83 -4.89 -37.21
CA ASN A 353 5.33 -5.30 -35.90
C ASN A 353 6.69 -4.68 -35.58
N ARG A 354 7.61 -4.69 -36.54
CA ARG A 354 8.95 -4.12 -36.36
C ARG A 354 8.86 -2.61 -36.07
N ARG A 355 8.03 -1.88 -36.83
CA ARG A 355 7.82 -0.44 -36.62
C ARG A 355 7.17 -0.17 -35.27
N ALA A 356 6.08 -0.83 -34.94
CA ALA A 356 5.37 -0.63 -33.67
C ALA A 356 6.23 -0.97 -32.46
N ILE A 357 6.96 -2.10 -32.48
CA ILE A 357 7.88 -2.48 -31.40
C ILE A 357 9.05 -1.50 -31.30
N GLY A 358 9.56 -0.98 -32.43
CA GLY A 358 10.58 0.08 -32.45
C GLY A 358 10.10 1.34 -31.74
N GLY A 359 8.92 1.84 -32.12
CA GLY A 359 8.30 3.01 -31.49
C GLY A 359 8.03 2.83 -30.00
N ILE A 360 7.55 1.64 -29.57
CA ILE A 360 7.38 1.32 -28.15
C ILE A 360 8.72 1.45 -27.41
N LYS A 361 9.77 0.85 -27.94
CA LYS A 361 11.11 0.92 -27.30
C LYS A 361 11.62 2.36 -27.20
N GLU A 362 11.41 3.15 -28.23
CA GLU A 362 11.80 4.57 -28.27
C GLU A 362 11.04 5.39 -27.21
N CYS A 363 9.71 5.25 -27.13
CA CYS A 363 8.89 5.93 -26.13
C CYS A 363 9.25 5.53 -24.70
N LEU A 364 9.44 4.23 -24.42
CA LEU A 364 9.80 3.76 -23.09
C LEU A 364 11.21 4.19 -22.68
N HIS A 365 12.16 4.21 -23.61
CA HIS A 365 13.50 4.74 -23.34
C HIS A 365 13.45 6.24 -23.05
N GLU A 366 12.64 7.00 -23.77
CA GLU A 366 12.47 8.43 -23.47
C GLU A 366 11.83 8.64 -22.09
N LEU A 367 10.90 7.78 -21.68
CA LEU A 367 10.32 7.82 -20.35
C LEU A 367 11.36 7.48 -19.24
N GLU A 368 12.27 6.54 -19.48
CA GLU A 368 13.43 6.29 -18.61
C GLU A 368 14.27 7.54 -18.43
N MET A 369 14.62 8.19 -19.55
CA MET A 369 15.40 9.44 -19.54
C MET A 369 14.67 10.59 -18.85
N VAL A 370 13.35 10.66 -18.96
CA VAL A 370 12.51 11.63 -18.24
C VAL A 370 12.61 11.38 -16.73
N PHE A 371 12.48 10.14 -16.31
CA PHE A 371 12.60 9.77 -14.91
C PHE A 371 13.98 10.11 -14.35
N GLU A 372 15.04 9.71 -15.02
CA GLU A 372 16.43 10.02 -14.61
C GLU A 372 16.67 11.54 -14.49
N ARG A 373 16.16 12.34 -15.43
CA ARG A 373 16.30 13.81 -15.36
C ARG A 373 15.45 14.43 -14.26
N ALA A 374 14.29 13.85 -13.96
CA ALA A 374 13.38 14.38 -12.96
C ALA A 374 13.84 14.09 -11.53
N VAL A 375 14.32 12.88 -11.30
CA VAL A 375 14.80 12.44 -9.97
C VAL A 375 16.18 13.01 -9.67
N GLY A 376 16.95 13.39 -10.72
CA GLY A 376 18.31 13.87 -10.59
C GLY A 376 19.29 12.75 -10.23
N PHE A 377 20.57 13.07 -10.26
CA PHE A 377 21.58 12.12 -9.82
C PHE A 377 21.54 12.02 -8.30
N PHE A 378 20.85 10.96 -7.80
CA PHE A 378 21.07 10.35 -6.50
C PHE A 378 20.63 11.10 -5.26
N ASP A 379 19.40 10.93 -4.96
CA ASP A 379 18.98 10.94 -3.58
C ASP A 379 18.95 9.47 -3.09
N GLU A 380 19.89 9.07 -2.25
CA GLU A 380 19.91 7.72 -1.62
C GLU A 380 18.77 7.55 -0.59
N ARG A 381 17.82 8.48 -0.57
CA ARG A 381 16.66 8.44 0.33
C ARG A 381 15.76 7.25 0.00
N GLU A 382 15.27 6.62 1.04
CA GLU A 382 14.41 5.45 0.97
C GLU A 382 13.17 5.67 0.08
N THR A 383 12.56 6.87 0.14
CA THR A 383 11.39 7.23 -0.70
C THR A 383 11.73 7.26 -2.18
N ILE A 384 12.89 7.77 -2.56
CA ILE A 384 13.36 7.83 -3.94
C ILE A 384 13.80 6.46 -4.43
N LEU A 385 14.46 5.67 -3.58
CA LEU A 385 14.80 4.27 -3.90
C LEU A 385 13.55 3.44 -4.14
N ALA A 386 12.54 3.56 -3.30
CA ALA A 386 11.26 2.87 -3.47
C ALA A 386 10.52 3.32 -4.74
N LEU A 387 10.56 4.62 -5.07
CA LEU A 387 10.01 5.16 -6.32
C LEU A 387 10.75 4.57 -7.53
N ASN A 388 12.08 4.50 -7.48
CA ASN A 388 12.93 3.94 -8.51
C ASN A 388 12.59 2.47 -8.80
N ASP A 389 12.56 1.62 -7.77
CA ASP A 389 12.24 0.20 -7.91
C ASP A 389 10.84 -0.02 -8.51
N LYS A 390 9.84 0.74 -8.05
CA LYS A 390 8.48 0.69 -8.58
C LYS A 390 8.42 1.15 -10.04
N PHE A 391 9.09 2.23 -10.39
CA PHE A 391 9.12 2.75 -11.75
C PHE A 391 9.68 1.72 -12.73
N TYR A 392 10.89 1.20 -12.49
CA TYR A 392 11.51 0.22 -13.39
C TYR A 392 10.77 -1.11 -13.44
N GLY A 393 10.22 -1.58 -12.32
CA GLY A 393 9.37 -2.76 -12.27
C GLY A 393 8.12 -2.62 -13.14
N SER A 394 7.43 -1.48 -13.02
CA SER A 394 6.22 -1.16 -13.77
C SER A 394 6.52 -0.95 -15.25
N LEU A 395 7.61 -0.27 -15.58
CA LEU A 395 8.07 -0.03 -16.96
C LEU A 395 8.37 -1.35 -17.70
N SER A 396 9.06 -2.29 -17.03
CA SER A 396 9.35 -3.61 -17.57
C SER A 396 8.07 -4.40 -17.87
N THR A 397 7.10 -4.34 -16.97
CA THR A 397 5.80 -5.00 -17.12
C THR A 397 5.01 -4.38 -18.28
N SER A 398 4.95 -3.06 -18.36
CA SER A 398 4.28 -2.33 -19.44
C SER A 398 4.90 -2.66 -20.80
N ARG A 399 6.22 -2.68 -20.89
CA ARG A 399 6.94 -3.06 -22.11
C ARG A 399 6.53 -4.42 -22.64
N ASN A 400 6.48 -5.43 -21.76
CA ASN A 400 6.12 -6.79 -22.14
C ASN A 400 4.66 -6.88 -22.59
N ASN A 401 3.76 -6.17 -21.92
CA ASN A 401 2.34 -6.12 -22.26
C ASN A 401 2.13 -5.46 -23.63
N MET A 402 2.73 -4.31 -23.88
CA MET A 402 2.59 -3.59 -25.15
C MET A 402 3.13 -4.40 -26.33
N ILE A 403 4.30 -5.02 -26.19
CA ILE A 403 4.87 -5.90 -27.22
C ILE A 403 3.95 -7.11 -27.44
N GLY A 404 3.36 -7.66 -26.37
CA GLY A 404 2.37 -8.73 -26.45
C GLY A 404 1.13 -8.32 -27.22
N GLU A 405 0.60 -7.13 -26.98
CA GLU A 405 -0.58 -6.58 -27.69
C GLU A 405 -0.27 -6.32 -29.17
N VAL A 406 0.90 -5.75 -29.52
CA VAL A 406 1.32 -5.60 -30.92
C VAL A 406 1.32 -6.94 -31.63
N LYS A 407 1.90 -7.98 -31.02
CA LYS A 407 1.94 -9.33 -31.61
C LYS A 407 0.56 -9.97 -31.77
N LYS A 408 -0.38 -9.70 -30.86
CA LYS A 408 -1.77 -10.18 -30.99
C LYS A 408 -2.55 -9.47 -32.10
N ASN A 409 -2.29 -8.19 -32.33
CA ASN A 409 -3.03 -7.36 -33.30
C ASN A 409 -2.70 -7.66 -34.79
N THR A 410 -1.75 -8.58 -35.08
CA THR A 410 -1.54 -9.11 -36.44
C THR A 410 -2.80 -9.71 -37.08
N TYR A 411 -3.85 -9.97 -36.27
CA TYR A 411 -5.11 -10.50 -36.75
C TYR A 411 -5.85 -9.58 -37.74
N ALA A 412 -5.75 -8.26 -37.58
CA ALA A 412 -6.38 -7.31 -38.49
C ALA A 412 -5.80 -7.40 -39.91
N ILE A 413 -4.47 -7.52 -40.03
CA ILE A 413 -3.78 -7.64 -41.33
C ILE A 413 -4.23 -8.91 -42.06
N GLY A 414 -4.39 -10.03 -41.34
CA GLY A 414 -4.88 -11.30 -41.92
C GLY A 414 -6.23 -11.17 -42.58
N ASN A 415 -7.18 -10.42 -42.01
CA ASN A 415 -8.51 -10.21 -42.60
C ASN A 415 -8.44 -9.38 -43.89
N TYR A 416 -7.61 -8.35 -43.93
CA TYR A 416 -7.43 -7.54 -45.13
C TYR A 416 -6.68 -8.30 -46.23
N CYS A 417 -5.70 -9.13 -45.88
CA CYS A 417 -5.06 -10.03 -46.84
C CYS A 417 -6.06 -11.03 -47.43
N LYS A 418 -7.03 -11.51 -46.64
CA LYS A 418 -8.12 -12.33 -47.16
C LYS A 418 -8.98 -11.55 -48.13
N SER A 419 -9.32 -10.30 -47.83
CA SER A 419 -10.09 -9.44 -48.76
C SER A 419 -9.31 -9.19 -50.07
N LEU A 420 -7.98 -9.00 -50.00
CA LEU A 420 -7.11 -8.91 -51.19
C LEU A 420 -7.12 -10.21 -52.01
N TYR A 421 -7.08 -11.38 -51.32
CA TYR A 421 -7.18 -12.67 -51.93
C TYR A 421 -8.51 -12.80 -52.71
N ASP A 422 -9.63 -12.54 -52.03
CA ASP A 422 -10.99 -12.65 -52.61
C ASP A 422 -11.15 -11.71 -53.84
N ALA A 423 -10.62 -10.47 -53.74
CA ALA A 423 -10.64 -9.52 -54.86
C ALA A 423 -9.76 -9.99 -56.05
N SER A 424 -8.61 -10.62 -55.78
CA SER A 424 -7.71 -11.15 -56.81
C SER A 424 -8.27 -12.38 -57.48
N GLU A 425 -8.92 -13.26 -56.74
CA GLU A 425 -9.63 -14.43 -57.28
C GLU A 425 -10.80 -13.98 -58.18
N ALA A 426 -11.56 -12.99 -57.73
CA ALA A 426 -12.64 -12.43 -58.55
C ALA A 426 -12.12 -11.81 -59.84
N LEU A 427 -11.00 -11.06 -59.83
CA LEU A 427 -10.35 -10.53 -61.04
C LEU A 427 -9.95 -11.66 -61.98
N PHE A 428 -9.27 -12.68 -61.46
CA PHE A 428 -8.84 -13.83 -62.27
C PHE A 428 -10.04 -14.52 -62.92
N MET A 429 -11.10 -14.80 -62.18
CA MET A 429 -12.31 -15.43 -62.70
C MET A 429 -12.93 -14.60 -63.83
N GLN A 430 -12.99 -13.29 -63.70
CA GLN A 430 -13.52 -12.38 -64.73
C GLN A 430 -12.63 -12.44 -65.98
N VAL A 431 -11.32 -12.33 -65.87
CA VAL A 431 -10.38 -12.36 -67.00
C VAL A 431 -10.41 -13.76 -67.67
N TRP A 432 -10.48 -14.83 -66.88
CA TRP A 432 -10.58 -16.22 -67.37
C TRP A 432 -11.85 -16.44 -68.19
N GLU A 433 -12.97 -15.95 -67.74
CA GLU A 433 -14.25 -16.08 -68.45
C GLU A 433 -14.26 -15.22 -69.74
N GLU A 434 -13.70 -14.03 -69.73
CA GLU A 434 -13.57 -13.24 -70.96
C GLU A 434 -12.65 -13.93 -71.99
N ARG A 435 -11.56 -14.54 -71.55
CA ARG A 435 -10.70 -15.37 -72.42
C ARG A 435 -11.46 -16.58 -72.97
N LYS A 436 -12.21 -17.28 -72.14
CA LYS A 436 -13.02 -18.44 -72.58
C LYS A 436 -14.07 -18.05 -73.62
N LYS A 437 -14.71 -16.88 -73.45
CA LYS A 437 -15.65 -16.32 -74.44
C LYS A 437 -14.92 -16.02 -75.73
N TYR A 438 -13.73 -15.45 -75.68
CA TYR A 438 -12.92 -15.17 -76.89
C TYR A 438 -12.54 -16.46 -77.62
N ASP A 439 -12.07 -17.49 -76.92
CA ASP A 439 -11.70 -18.77 -77.49
C ASP A 439 -12.88 -19.47 -78.15
N ASN A 440 -14.04 -19.53 -77.46
CA ASN A 440 -15.24 -20.12 -77.95
C ASN A 440 -15.72 -19.39 -79.24
N ARG A 441 -15.58 -18.10 -79.32
CA ARG A 441 -15.93 -17.30 -80.47
C ARG A 441 -15.03 -17.52 -81.68
N ASN A 442 -13.72 -17.65 -81.40
CA ASN A 442 -12.76 -17.99 -82.46
C ASN A 442 -12.97 -19.42 -82.95
N ARG A 443 -13.37 -20.35 -82.09
CA ARG A 443 -13.72 -21.71 -82.47
C ARG A 443 -15.00 -21.72 -83.34
N ILE A 444 -16.01 -20.95 -82.95
CA ILE A 444 -17.25 -20.83 -83.75
C ILE A 444 -16.94 -20.11 -85.07
N LYS A 445 -16.08 -19.09 -85.13
CA LYS A 445 -15.64 -18.52 -86.40
C LYS A 445 -14.89 -19.51 -87.27
N ASN A 446 -14.02 -20.33 -86.70
CA ASN A 446 -13.29 -21.36 -87.40
C ASN A 446 -14.21 -22.50 -87.82
N GLU A 447 -15.16 -22.90 -86.96
CA GLU A 447 -16.17 -23.89 -87.28
C GLU A 447 -17.25 -23.42 -88.30
N LEU A 448 -17.59 -22.11 -88.25
CA LEU A 448 -18.44 -21.46 -89.26
C LEU A 448 -17.70 -21.26 -90.60
N SER A 449 -16.36 -21.13 -90.54
CA SER A 449 -15.56 -21.11 -91.80
C SER A 449 -15.34 -22.49 -92.41
N ILE A 450 -15.64 -23.55 -91.67
CA ILE A 450 -15.47 -24.97 -92.09
C ILE A 450 -16.83 -25.74 -92.26
N GLY A 451 -18.00 -25.08 -92.05
CA GLY A 451 -19.30 -25.67 -92.24
C GLY A 451 -20.15 -25.88 -90.98
N GLY A 452 -21.13 -25.11 -90.84
CA GLY A 452 -22.50 -25.37 -90.34
C GLY A 452 -22.76 -25.89 -88.91
N GLY A 453 -23.52 -25.13 -88.16
CA GLY A 453 -24.64 -25.62 -87.34
C GLY A 453 -24.57 -25.76 -85.84
N ALA A 454 -25.35 -24.94 -85.22
CA ALA A 454 -26.30 -25.12 -84.09
C ALA A 454 -25.89 -25.64 -82.68
N SER A 455 -26.32 -24.79 -81.75
CA SER A 455 -26.83 -25.10 -80.39
C SER A 455 -25.88 -25.69 -79.34
N VAL A 456 -25.69 -24.97 -78.29
CA VAL A 456 -25.96 -25.29 -76.88
C VAL A 456 -25.81 -24.04 -75.97
N GLY A 457 -26.93 -23.65 -75.39
CA GLY A 457 -27.01 -22.60 -74.38
C GLY A 457 -27.30 -23.15 -73.00
N ALA A 458 -27.11 -22.33 -72.03
CA ALA A 458 -27.77 -22.31 -70.73
C ALA A 458 -27.56 -23.50 -69.76
N ALA A 459 -26.38 -23.60 -69.12
CA ALA A 459 -26.32 -24.44 -67.92
C ALA A 459 -25.25 -23.95 -66.85
N ALA A 460 -24.64 -22.81 -67.05
CA ALA A 460 -23.54 -22.41 -66.16
C ALA A 460 -23.88 -21.38 -65.06
N ALA A 461 -25.14 -20.92 -64.95
CA ALA A 461 -25.47 -19.79 -64.04
C ALA A 461 -25.88 -20.19 -62.62
N VAL A 462 -26.00 -21.50 -62.29
CA VAL A 462 -26.60 -21.93 -61.00
C VAL A 462 -25.62 -22.41 -59.95
N LYS A 463 -24.35 -22.60 -60.28
CA LYS A 463 -23.38 -23.13 -59.28
C LYS A 463 -22.60 -22.12 -58.45
N ALA A 464 -22.66 -20.82 -58.73
CA ALA A 464 -21.90 -19.80 -57.98
C ALA A 464 -22.59 -19.29 -56.70
N ALA A 465 -23.87 -19.63 -56.47
CA ALA A 465 -24.64 -19.12 -55.32
C ALA A 465 -24.56 -19.99 -54.04
N ALA A 466 -23.91 -21.16 -54.08
CA ALA A 466 -23.98 -22.14 -52.98
C ALA A 466 -22.77 -22.14 -52.05
N LEU A 467 -21.76 -21.30 -52.25
CA LEU A 467 -20.52 -21.30 -51.45
C LEU A 467 -20.40 -20.16 -50.41
N ALA A 468 -21.46 -19.38 -50.21
CA ALA A 468 -21.42 -18.23 -49.26
C ALA A 468 -22.00 -18.53 -47.87
N GLY A 469 -22.05 -19.78 -47.45
CA GLY A 469 -22.66 -20.18 -46.18
C GLY A 469 -21.68 -20.88 -45.24
N ILE A 470 -20.82 -20.13 -44.50
CA ILE A 470 -20.22 -20.59 -43.23
C ILE A 470 -20.22 -19.46 -42.23
N SER A 471 -20.88 -19.74 -41.10
CA SER A 471 -21.10 -18.86 -39.96
C SER A 471 -19.83 -18.45 -39.23
N LEU A 472 -19.66 -17.19 -38.95
CA LEU A 472 -18.70 -16.64 -37.97
C LEU A 472 -19.39 -15.62 -37.08
N GLY A 473 -19.03 -15.61 -35.80
CA GLY A 473 -19.69 -14.94 -34.69
C GLY A 473 -19.85 -13.41 -34.81
N THR A 474 -20.71 -12.88 -33.99
CA THR A 474 -21.47 -11.62 -34.05
C THR A 474 -20.70 -10.30 -34.14
N ALA A 475 -19.37 -10.24 -34.07
CA ALA A 475 -18.58 -9.00 -34.23
C ALA A 475 -17.96 -8.85 -35.65
N GLY A 476 -17.80 -9.94 -36.39
CA GLY A 476 -17.24 -9.92 -37.75
C GLY A 476 -18.29 -9.71 -38.84
N THR A 477 -19.57 -9.87 -38.50
CA THR A 477 -20.67 -9.97 -39.51
C THR A 477 -21.07 -8.62 -40.12
N ILE A 478 -20.82 -7.51 -39.43
CA ILE A 478 -21.24 -6.17 -39.91
C ILE A 478 -20.32 -5.63 -41.01
N VAL A 479 -19.03 -5.93 -40.95
CA VAL A 479 -18.05 -5.47 -41.96
C VAL A 479 -18.08 -6.36 -43.21
N MET A 480 -18.33 -7.65 -43.07
CA MET A 480 -18.35 -8.60 -44.20
C MET A 480 -19.65 -8.53 -45.05
N ALA A 481 -20.78 -8.15 -44.45
CA ALA A 481 -22.05 -8.04 -45.20
C ALA A 481 -22.08 -6.84 -46.17
N ALA A 482 -21.34 -5.77 -45.87
CA ALA A 482 -21.26 -4.59 -46.74
C ALA A 482 -20.35 -4.81 -47.96
N VAL A 483 -19.35 -5.70 -47.84
CA VAL A 483 -18.30 -5.89 -48.88
C VAL A 483 -18.69 -6.98 -49.89
N GLY A 484 -19.33 -8.08 -49.44
CA GLY A 484 -19.66 -9.23 -50.31
C GLY A 484 -20.93 -9.07 -51.15
N GLY A 485 -21.92 -8.33 -50.62
CA GLY A 485 -23.27 -8.28 -51.24
C GLY A 485 -23.43 -7.31 -52.43
N PHE A 486 -22.60 -6.25 -52.47
CA PHE A 486 -22.82 -5.19 -53.46
C PHE A 486 -22.07 -5.42 -54.80
N LEU A 487 -20.92 -6.09 -54.77
CA LEU A 487 -20.08 -6.29 -55.96
C LEU A 487 -20.57 -7.38 -56.92
N GLY A 488 -21.22 -8.41 -56.39
CA GLY A 488 -21.72 -9.52 -57.23
C GLY A 488 -22.86 -9.12 -58.17
N ALA A 489 -23.78 -8.26 -57.71
CA ALA A 489 -24.99 -7.96 -58.45
C ALA A 489 -24.82 -6.87 -59.53
N VAL A 490 -23.96 -5.87 -59.31
CA VAL A 490 -23.79 -4.75 -60.25
C VAL A 490 -22.84 -5.10 -61.39
N ALA A 491 -21.81 -5.90 -61.13
CA ALA A 491 -20.88 -6.37 -62.14
C ALA A 491 -21.54 -7.32 -63.16
N ILE A 492 -22.40 -8.23 -62.70
CA ILE A 492 -23.08 -9.23 -63.56
C ILE A 492 -24.08 -8.53 -64.52
N LYS A 493 -24.81 -7.52 -64.06
CA LYS A 493 -25.82 -6.84 -64.91
C LYS A 493 -25.19 -5.99 -66.02
N LYS A 494 -24.09 -5.29 -65.73
CA LYS A 494 -23.40 -4.45 -66.74
C LYS A 494 -22.63 -5.28 -67.77
N ILE A 495 -22.18 -6.47 -67.43
CA ILE A 495 -21.48 -7.42 -68.33
C ILE A 495 -22.47 -8.10 -69.29
N ALA A 496 -23.70 -8.39 -68.86
CA ALA A 496 -24.72 -9.00 -69.73
C ALA A 496 -25.14 -8.06 -70.86
N ASP A 497 -25.26 -6.77 -70.60
CA ASP A 497 -25.71 -5.77 -71.61
C ASP A 497 -24.64 -5.48 -72.69
N THR A 498 -23.38 -5.79 -72.44
CA THR A 498 -22.28 -5.58 -73.40
C THR A 498 -22.03 -6.76 -74.35
N LEU A 499 -22.71 -7.90 -74.13
CA LEU A 499 -22.45 -9.20 -74.78
C LEU A 499 -23.01 -9.36 -76.19
N TYR A 500 -23.85 -8.44 -76.71
CA TYR A 500 -24.56 -8.61 -78.00
C TYR A 500 -23.93 -7.87 -79.20
N ALA A 501 -22.72 -7.33 -79.09
CA ALA A 501 -22.10 -6.65 -80.21
C ALA A 501 -20.93 -7.43 -80.87
N PRO A 502 -20.65 -7.25 -82.19
CA PRO A 502 -19.67 -8.04 -82.95
C PRO A 502 -18.24 -7.83 -82.46
N GLN A 503 -17.42 -8.88 -82.57
CA GLN A 503 -16.32 -9.15 -81.66
C GLN A 503 -14.96 -9.02 -82.33
N SER A 504 -14.13 -8.20 -81.72
CA SER A 504 -12.72 -8.14 -82.03
C SER A 504 -11.87 -8.31 -80.74
N ALA A 505 -10.59 -8.64 -80.90
CA ALA A 505 -9.61 -8.73 -79.79
C ALA A 505 -9.65 -7.47 -78.93
N ASN A 506 -9.88 -6.29 -79.51
CA ASN A 506 -10.02 -5.00 -78.82
C ASN A 506 -11.13 -4.96 -77.78
N ARG A 507 -12.15 -5.85 -77.83
CA ARG A 507 -13.23 -5.90 -76.81
C ARG A 507 -12.85 -6.72 -75.63
N MET A 508 -12.18 -7.86 -75.80
CA MET A 508 -11.62 -8.63 -74.69
C MET A 508 -10.63 -7.78 -73.92
N GLU A 509 -9.73 -7.06 -74.60
CA GLU A 509 -8.77 -6.15 -73.95
C GLU A 509 -9.48 -5.01 -73.19
N LYS A 510 -10.54 -4.44 -73.78
CA LYS A 510 -11.34 -3.39 -73.12
C LYS A 510 -12.07 -3.93 -71.91
N ALA A 511 -12.66 -5.14 -71.97
CA ALA A 511 -13.31 -5.78 -70.83
C ALA A 511 -12.29 -6.10 -69.69
N VAL A 512 -11.15 -6.65 -70.07
CA VAL A 512 -10.08 -6.93 -69.06
C VAL A 512 -9.56 -5.66 -68.44
N LYS A 513 -9.37 -4.56 -69.23
CA LYS A 513 -8.99 -3.26 -68.62
C LYS A 513 -10.03 -2.74 -67.65
N GLN A 514 -11.33 -2.94 -67.92
CA GLN A 514 -12.39 -2.58 -66.96
C GLN A 514 -12.33 -3.43 -65.69
N CYS A 515 -12.10 -4.74 -65.81
CA CYS A 515 -11.93 -5.61 -64.65
C CYS A 515 -10.72 -5.23 -63.78
N VAL A 516 -9.59 -4.90 -64.43
CA VAL A 516 -8.39 -4.43 -63.74
C VAL A 516 -8.65 -3.11 -63.04
N GLU A 517 -9.38 -2.18 -63.64
CA GLU A 517 -9.73 -0.90 -63.03
C GLU A 517 -10.64 -1.07 -61.80
N GLN A 518 -11.63 -1.99 -61.88
CA GLN A 518 -12.48 -2.36 -60.72
C GLN A 518 -11.64 -2.98 -59.61
N PHE A 519 -10.71 -3.87 -59.91
CA PHE A 519 -9.80 -4.46 -58.97
C PHE A 519 -8.94 -3.37 -58.28
N ARG A 520 -8.38 -2.41 -59.03
CA ARG A 520 -7.62 -1.28 -58.47
C ARG A 520 -8.45 -0.47 -57.47
N GLN A 521 -9.71 -0.20 -57.82
CA GLN A 521 -10.60 0.53 -56.92
C GLN A 521 -10.87 -0.25 -55.64
N GLU A 522 -11.05 -1.56 -55.72
CA GLU A 522 -11.26 -2.42 -54.55
C GLU A 522 -9.99 -2.53 -53.70
N VAL A 523 -8.84 -2.77 -54.32
CA VAL A 523 -7.53 -2.74 -53.61
C VAL A 523 -7.29 -1.41 -52.93
N GLY A 524 -7.61 -0.29 -53.61
CA GLY A 524 -7.52 1.04 -53.02
C GLY A 524 -8.42 1.21 -51.79
N ARG A 525 -9.62 0.68 -51.81
CA ARG A 525 -10.53 0.69 -50.65
C ARG A 525 -9.97 -0.14 -49.50
N ILE A 526 -9.52 -1.36 -49.78
CA ILE A 526 -8.92 -2.28 -48.77
C ILE A 526 -7.67 -1.62 -48.16
N ARG A 527 -6.86 -0.96 -48.97
CA ARG A 527 -5.67 -0.20 -48.55
C ARG A 527 -6.00 0.87 -47.52
N ILE A 528 -6.99 1.71 -47.81
CA ILE A 528 -7.42 2.79 -46.90
C ILE A 528 -7.93 2.20 -45.57
N GLU A 529 -8.86 1.26 -45.64
CA GLU A 529 -9.44 0.62 -44.47
C GLU A 529 -8.38 -0.07 -43.60
N MET A 530 -7.45 -0.79 -44.21
CA MET A 530 -6.35 -1.46 -43.51
C MET A 530 -5.44 -0.44 -42.84
N THR A 531 -5.04 0.62 -43.55
CA THR A 531 -4.17 1.67 -42.99
C THR A 531 -4.82 2.36 -41.80
N GLU A 532 -6.11 2.72 -41.91
CA GLU A 532 -6.85 3.36 -40.83
C GLU A 532 -6.99 2.44 -39.61
N GLN A 533 -7.32 1.18 -39.82
CA GLN A 533 -7.51 0.22 -38.73
C GLN A 533 -6.21 -0.09 -38.00
N VAL A 534 -5.12 -0.36 -38.74
CA VAL A 534 -3.79 -0.59 -38.16
C VAL A 534 -3.32 0.65 -37.40
N SER A 535 -3.48 1.84 -37.99
CA SER A 535 -3.13 3.10 -37.34
C SER A 535 -3.91 3.31 -36.04
N ARG A 536 -5.21 3.01 -36.04
CA ARG A 536 -6.06 3.10 -34.85
C ARG A 536 -5.58 2.15 -33.76
N GLN A 537 -5.32 0.89 -34.09
CA GLN A 537 -4.85 -0.12 -33.12
C GLN A 537 -3.48 0.24 -32.52
N VAL A 538 -2.56 0.71 -33.34
CA VAL A 538 -1.25 1.19 -32.86
C VAL A 538 -1.43 2.39 -31.94
N LYS A 539 -2.26 3.36 -32.33
CA LYS A 539 -2.55 4.53 -31.50
C LYS A 539 -3.17 4.16 -30.15
N ASP A 540 -4.06 3.18 -30.14
CA ASP A 540 -4.71 2.70 -28.90
C ASP A 540 -3.69 2.07 -27.93
N ILE A 541 -2.74 1.28 -28.44
CA ILE A 541 -1.64 0.71 -27.62
C ILE A 541 -0.81 1.83 -26.97
N PHE A 542 -0.43 2.85 -27.74
CA PHE A 542 0.32 3.98 -27.20
C PHE A 542 -0.51 4.87 -26.26
N SER A 543 -1.82 4.92 -26.42
CA SER A 543 -2.71 5.65 -25.49
C SER A 543 -2.82 4.95 -24.13
N GLN A 544 -2.85 3.62 -24.11
CA GLN A 544 -2.82 2.83 -22.89
C GLN A 544 -1.48 3.01 -22.15
N GLU A 545 -0.38 3.10 -22.87
CA GLU A 545 0.94 3.37 -22.27
C GLU A 545 0.98 4.72 -21.55
N LEU A 546 0.44 5.78 -22.15
CA LEU A 546 0.41 7.09 -21.53
C LEU A 546 -0.37 7.09 -20.20
N ALA A 547 -1.51 6.42 -20.17
CA ALA A 547 -2.29 6.24 -18.94
C ALA A 547 -1.50 5.48 -17.87
N SER A 548 -0.68 4.50 -18.28
CA SER A 548 0.22 3.76 -17.38
C SER A 548 1.36 4.63 -16.87
N ALA A 549 1.96 5.47 -17.73
CA ALA A 549 3.07 6.36 -17.37
C ALA A 549 2.69 7.35 -16.26
N ASP A 550 1.49 7.91 -16.30
CA ASP A 550 0.96 8.74 -15.20
C ASP A 550 0.75 7.94 -13.91
N GLY A 551 0.33 6.69 -14.05
CA GLY A 551 0.13 5.75 -12.95
C GLY A 551 1.41 5.43 -12.16
N TYR A 552 2.59 5.43 -12.79
CA TYR A 552 3.87 5.11 -12.14
C TYR A 552 4.21 6.07 -10.99
N PHE A 553 3.72 7.30 -11.04
CA PHE A 553 3.97 8.34 -10.06
C PHE A 553 2.81 8.59 -9.09
N THR A 554 1.70 7.88 -9.24
CA THR A 554 0.48 8.15 -8.47
C THR A 554 0.68 8.00 -6.95
N GLU A 555 1.37 6.95 -6.51
CA GLU A 555 1.62 6.72 -5.09
C GLU A 555 2.55 7.79 -4.50
N PHE A 556 3.58 8.17 -5.24
CA PHE A 556 4.49 9.24 -4.82
C PHE A 556 3.76 10.58 -4.73
N ARG A 557 2.93 10.92 -5.72
CA ARG A 557 2.06 12.11 -5.67
C ARG A 557 1.11 12.08 -4.46
N MET A 558 0.50 10.92 -4.17
CA MET A 558 -0.37 10.77 -3.01
C MET A 558 0.38 11.00 -1.71
N SER A 559 1.58 10.46 -1.55
CA SER A 559 2.42 10.65 -0.39
C SER A 559 2.74 12.13 -0.17
N VAL A 560 3.20 12.84 -1.21
CA VAL A 560 3.51 14.28 -1.14
C VAL A 560 2.25 15.10 -0.81
N ASN A 561 1.10 14.79 -1.41
CA ASN A 561 -0.16 15.49 -1.15
C ASN A 561 -0.68 15.26 0.28
N ILE A 562 -0.42 14.07 0.86
CA ILE A 562 -0.77 13.78 2.26
C ILE A 562 0.09 14.66 3.18
N ASP A 563 1.41 14.71 2.94
CA ASP A 563 2.33 15.51 3.73
C ASP A 563 2.03 17.03 3.59
N GLU A 564 1.67 17.51 2.41
CA GLU A 564 1.26 18.90 2.16
C GLU A 564 0.12 19.36 3.10
N ARG A 565 -0.83 18.49 3.36
CA ARG A 565 -1.98 18.80 4.23
C ARG A 565 -1.70 18.57 5.69
N ARG A 566 -0.90 17.56 6.01
CA ARG A 566 -0.69 17.07 7.37
C ARG A 566 0.41 17.83 8.11
N LEU A 567 1.53 18.11 7.46
CA LEU A 567 2.69 18.73 8.12
C LEU A 567 2.38 20.10 8.72
N PRO A 568 1.66 21.04 8.06
CA PRO A 568 1.32 22.33 8.67
C PRO A 568 0.42 22.19 9.90
N LEU A 569 -0.47 21.19 9.94
CA LEU A 569 -1.32 20.93 11.09
C LEU A 569 -0.53 20.42 12.28
N ILE A 570 0.42 19.52 12.05
CA ILE A 570 1.33 19.02 13.09
C ILE A 570 2.21 20.15 13.62
N GLU A 571 2.76 20.97 12.74
CA GLU A 571 3.59 22.13 13.10
C GLU A 571 2.87 23.08 14.04
N THR A 572 1.66 23.49 13.67
CA THR A 572 0.82 24.39 14.49
C THR A 572 0.55 23.80 15.87
N LYS A 573 0.14 22.54 15.93
CA LYS A 573 -0.14 21.85 17.20
C LYS A 573 1.11 21.67 18.06
N LEU A 574 2.24 21.37 17.44
CA LEU A 574 3.52 21.23 18.11
C LEU A 574 3.96 22.57 18.74
N GLU A 575 3.83 23.68 18.00
CA GLU A 575 4.15 25.02 18.51
C GLU A 575 3.24 25.42 19.69
N GLU A 576 1.94 25.15 19.59
CA GLU A 576 1.00 25.41 20.68
C GLU A 576 1.38 24.61 21.93
N THR A 577 1.69 23.34 21.78
CA THR A 577 2.11 22.45 22.87
C THR A 577 3.41 22.95 23.54
N TYR A 578 4.39 23.37 22.74
CA TYR A 578 5.63 23.96 23.29
C TYR A 578 5.43 25.29 24.01
N ARG A 579 4.49 26.12 23.56
CA ARG A 579 4.15 27.37 24.29
C ARG A 579 3.61 27.06 25.69
N LEU A 580 2.75 26.04 25.81
CA LEU A 580 2.24 25.60 27.11
C LEU A 580 3.32 25.01 27.98
N LEU A 581 4.20 24.16 27.44
CA LEU A 581 5.34 23.60 28.17
C LEU A 581 6.20 24.72 28.75
N LYS A 582 6.59 25.72 27.97
CA LYS A 582 7.35 26.89 28.44
C LYS A 582 6.61 27.69 29.49
N ALA A 583 5.28 27.84 29.38
CA ALA A 583 4.50 28.54 30.39
C ALA A 583 4.42 27.78 31.72
N ILE A 584 4.49 26.44 31.68
CA ILE A 584 4.55 25.61 32.89
C ILE A 584 5.94 25.70 33.54
N GLU A 585 7.02 25.74 32.75
CA GLU A 585 8.40 25.82 33.22
C GLU A 585 8.77 27.22 33.82
N ALA A 586 8.08 28.28 33.37
CA ALA A 586 8.23 29.63 33.89
C ALA A 586 7.48 29.82 35.21
#